data_88ea61649e91f6e64b9a0db419123e6d
#
_entry.id   88ea61649e91f6e64b9a0db419123e6d
#
_cell.length_a   1.000
_cell.length_b   1.000
_cell.length_c   1.000
_cell.angle_alpha   90.00
_cell.angle_beta   90.00
_cell.angle_gamma   90.00
#
_symmetry.space_group_name_H-M   'P 1'
#
loop_
_entity.id
_entity.type
_entity.pdbx_description
1 polymer ?
#
loop_
_entity_poly.entity_id
_entity_poly.type
_entity_poly.pdbx_seq_one_letter_code
_entity_poly.pdbx_strand_id
1 'polypeptide(L)'
;GILDIQTLTPRFEKGKRTNISAAFKTGSWGLVNPSILLEQQLSPQWTVSANGEWMSSDGQYPYTLRYGNAADDLTSREKRKNTDVETFRAEAGLYGNFSDKEQWRLKAYYFQSSRGLPKATTLYNDFSAQHLWDKNTFIQSQYKKEFSRQWVFRTSAKWNWSYQHYLDPAIKNNEGKTENSYYQQEYYLSASVLYRLLNNLSFSLSTDGSINTMNANMADFAHPTRYSWLTAIAGKYVNEWFTLSVSALATVINEQADKGGSAGNHRKLTPYVSATFKPFRNEEFRVRFFYKDIFRLPSFNDLYYQEVGNSKLKPENARQYNIGLTYSRNVCTFLPYLSATVDAYYNKVTDKIIAYPTKNLAVWSMRNLGSVEIKGIDATGSLSLQPRESIRINFSGNYTYQRALDVTTPDASSNKSTYKHQIAYTCLLYTSPS
;
A
#
# COMPACT_ATOMS: atom_id res chain seq x y z
N GLY A 1 6.37 5.48 -4.43
CA GLY A 1 6.59 5.70 -2.99
C GLY A 1 6.65 4.38 -2.25
N ILE A 2 7.28 4.38 -1.10
CA ILE A 2 7.28 3.25 -0.16
C ILE A 2 6.46 3.69 1.03
N LEU A 3 5.49 2.87 1.45
CA LEU A 3 4.72 3.05 2.67
C LEU A 3 5.38 2.18 3.76
N ASP A 4 5.95 2.82 4.78
CA ASP A 4 6.50 2.13 5.96
C ASP A 4 5.51 2.27 7.12
N ILE A 5 4.90 1.15 7.53
CA ILE A 5 3.94 1.10 8.63
C ILE A 5 4.66 0.53 9.86
N GLN A 6 4.83 1.36 10.87
CA GLN A 6 5.44 0.96 12.12
C GLN A 6 4.40 0.88 13.24
N THR A 7 4.37 -0.23 13.94
CA THR A 7 3.55 -0.36 15.16
C THR A 7 4.14 0.51 16.26
N LEU A 8 3.29 1.31 16.90
CA LEU A 8 3.70 2.09 18.07
C LEU A 8 4.09 1.16 19.20
N THR A 9 5.20 1.45 19.86
CA THR A 9 5.57 0.78 21.11
C THR A 9 4.74 1.38 22.24
N PRO A 10 4.10 0.55 23.10
CA PRO A 10 3.34 1.05 24.24
C PRO A 10 4.16 1.98 25.12
N ARG A 11 3.53 3.06 25.58
CA ARG A 11 4.13 4.04 26.50
C ARG A 11 3.24 4.16 27.72
N PHE A 12 3.87 4.21 28.90
CA PHE A 12 3.17 4.28 30.17
C PHE A 12 3.49 5.61 30.87
N GLU A 13 2.49 6.20 31.48
CA GLU A 13 2.68 7.34 32.36
C GLU A 13 3.44 6.91 33.64
N LYS A 14 4.13 7.86 34.27
CA LYS A 14 4.91 7.59 35.47
C LYS A 14 4.05 6.91 36.55
N GLY A 15 4.49 5.74 37.00
CA GLY A 15 3.79 4.93 38.01
C GLY A 15 2.69 4.01 37.50
N LYS A 16 2.31 4.09 36.21
CA LYS A 16 1.37 3.15 35.58
C LYS A 16 2.11 2.07 34.81
N ARG A 17 1.56 0.85 34.85
CA ARG A 17 2.08 -0.30 34.11
C ARG A 17 1.05 -0.94 33.19
N THR A 18 -0.18 -0.45 33.21
CA THR A 18 -1.31 -0.97 32.46
C THR A 18 -2.03 0.17 31.78
N ASN A 19 -2.29 0.04 30.47
CA ASN A 19 -3.19 0.89 29.71
C ASN A 19 -4.32 0.01 29.16
N ILE A 20 -5.55 0.45 29.32
CA ILE A 20 -6.72 -0.18 28.71
C ILE A 20 -7.47 0.91 27.95
N SER A 21 -7.75 0.64 26.69
CA SER A 21 -8.58 1.52 25.86
C SER A 21 -9.67 0.69 25.23
N ALA A 22 -10.91 1.10 25.41
CA ALA A 22 -12.07 0.50 24.77
C ALA A 22 -12.79 1.57 23.97
N ALA A 23 -13.23 1.21 22.77
CA ALA A 23 -14.01 2.09 21.91
C ALA A 23 -15.21 1.34 21.33
N PHE A 24 -16.32 2.04 21.19
CA PHE A 24 -17.51 1.55 20.54
C PHE A 24 -17.94 2.58 19.48
N LYS A 25 -18.05 2.14 18.23
CA LYS A 25 -18.52 2.97 17.12
C LYS A 25 -19.82 2.40 16.60
N THR A 26 -20.79 3.25 16.33
CA THR A 26 -22.03 2.90 15.65
C THR A 26 -22.35 3.95 14.61
N GLY A 27 -23.13 3.60 13.61
CA GLY A 27 -23.43 4.48 12.50
C GLY A 27 -24.59 3.98 11.63
N SER A 28 -24.78 4.64 10.50
CA SER A 28 -25.78 4.25 9.52
C SER A 28 -25.55 2.82 9.00
N TRP A 29 -26.60 2.21 8.50
CA TRP A 29 -26.61 0.87 7.87
C TRP A 29 -26.17 -0.24 8.81
N GLY A 30 -26.64 -0.20 10.05
CA GLY A 30 -26.38 -1.23 11.04
C GLY A 30 -24.92 -1.32 11.48
N LEU A 31 -24.11 -0.27 11.30
CA LEU A 31 -22.70 -0.30 11.71
C LEU A 31 -22.57 -0.45 13.23
N VAL A 32 -21.88 -1.50 13.64
CA VAL A 32 -21.45 -1.79 15.01
C VAL A 32 -19.97 -2.16 14.99
N ASN A 33 -19.15 -1.45 15.78
CA ASN A 33 -17.70 -1.69 15.78
C ASN A 33 -17.10 -1.47 17.18
N PRO A 34 -17.19 -2.45 18.10
CA PRO A 34 -16.44 -2.46 19.34
C PRO A 34 -14.95 -2.79 19.11
N SER A 35 -14.09 -2.19 19.92
CA SER A 35 -12.66 -2.52 19.96
C SER A 35 -12.10 -2.37 21.36
N ILE A 36 -11.08 -3.16 21.68
CA ILE A 36 -10.36 -3.12 22.95
C ILE A 36 -8.86 -3.23 22.69
N LEU A 37 -8.08 -2.43 23.40
CA LEU A 37 -6.62 -2.49 23.44
C LEU A 37 -6.20 -2.62 24.91
N LEU A 38 -5.40 -3.64 25.20
CA LEU A 38 -4.74 -3.86 26.49
C LEU A 38 -3.23 -3.77 26.28
N GLU A 39 -2.56 -2.97 27.09
CA GLU A 39 -1.10 -2.89 27.13
C GLU A 39 -0.63 -3.06 28.57
N GLN A 40 0.36 -3.91 28.77
CA GLN A 40 0.88 -4.24 30.08
C GLN A 40 2.40 -4.23 30.08
N GLN A 41 3.01 -3.46 30.97
CA GLN A 41 4.43 -3.56 31.27
C GLN A 41 4.66 -4.69 32.27
N LEU A 42 5.29 -5.77 31.81
CA LEU A 42 5.61 -6.95 32.63
C LEU A 42 6.85 -6.68 33.51
N SER A 43 7.84 -6.01 32.93
CA SER A 43 9.08 -5.61 33.59
C SER A 43 9.62 -4.33 32.94
N PRO A 44 10.70 -3.70 33.45
CA PRO A 44 11.34 -2.58 32.80
C PRO A 44 11.76 -2.86 31.34
N GLN A 45 12.02 -4.12 31.01
CA GLN A 45 12.50 -4.55 29.69
C GLN A 45 11.38 -5.11 28.81
N TRP A 46 10.29 -5.62 29.40
CA TRP A 46 9.26 -6.36 28.68
C TRP A 46 7.89 -5.71 28.75
N THR A 47 7.27 -5.58 27.61
CA THR A 47 5.90 -5.06 27.46
C THR A 47 5.12 -5.99 26.53
N VAL A 48 3.85 -6.21 26.83
CA VAL A 48 2.90 -6.92 25.98
C VAL A 48 1.74 -6.01 25.59
N SER A 49 1.18 -6.27 24.43
CA SER A 49 -0.07 -5.66 23.98
C SER A 49 -1.01 -6.73 23.41
N ALA A 50 -2.31 -6.52 23.59
CA ALA A 50 -3.35 -7.31 22.94
C ALA A 50 -4.44 -6.36 22.43
N ASN A 51 -4.87 -6.53 21.20
CA ASN A 51 -5.94 -5.74 20.57
C ASN A 51 -6.97 -6.70 19.96
N GLY A 52 -8.25 -6.36 20.14
CA GLY A 52 -9.36 -7.03 19.48
C GLY A 52 -10.33 -6.01 18.92
N GLU A 53 -10.82 -6.26 17.71
CA GLU A 53 -11.83 -5.43 17.04
C GLU A 53 -12.78 -6.32 16.26
N TRP A 54 -14.05 -6.06 16.40
CA TRP A 54 -15.10 -6.64 15.58
C TRP A 54 -15.90 -5.52 14.89
N MET A 55 -16.32 -5.73 13.66
CA MET A 55 -17.15 -4.79 12.93
C MET A 55 -18.20 -5.56 12.14
N SER A 56 -19.44 -5.08 12.20
CA SER A 56 -20.54 -5.57 11.36
C SER A 56 -21.33 -4.40 10.80
N SER A 57 -21.79 -4.53 9.56
CA SER A 57 -22.70 -3.59 8.92
C SER A 57 -23.51 -4.32 7.84
N ASP A 58 -24.79 -3.98 7.69
CA ASP A 58 -25.61 -4.50 6.58
C ASP A 58 -25.37 -3.78 5.25
N GLY A 59 -24.78 -2.55 5.30
CA GLY A 59 -24.43 -1.75 4.15
C GLY A 59 -25.61 -1.34 3.25
N GLN A 60 -26.86 -1.51 3.69
CA GLN A 60 -28.09 -1.31 2.88
C GLN A 60 -28.44 0.16 2.69
N TYR A 61 -27.56 0.93 2.06
CA TYR A 61 -27.83 2.33 1.79
C TYR A 61 -28.86 2.53 0.69
N PRO A 62 -29.76 3.56 0.82
CA PRO A 62 -30.71 3.88 -0.25
C PRO A 62 -30.00 4.57 -1.42
N TYR A 63 -30.43 4.25 -2.63
CA TYR A 63 -29.98 4.92 -3.84
C TYR A 63 -31.17 5.12 -4.80
N THR A 64 -31.01 6.04 -5.77
CA THR A 64 -31.99 6.28 -6.83
C THR A 64 -31.50 5.63 -8.11
N LEU A 65 -32.25 4.67 -8.61
CA LEU A 65 -32.05 4.07 -9.92
C LEU A 65 -32.80 4.92 -10.95
N ARG A 66 -32.08 5.39 -11.98
CA ARG A 66 -32.65 6.11 -13.12
C ARG A 66 -32.65 5.19 -14.32
N TYR A 67 -33.80 5.10 -14.99
CA TYR A 67 -33.99 4.24 -16.17
C TYR A 67 -35.00 4.88 -17.12
N GLY A 68 -35.04 4.40 -18.36
CA GLY A 68 -35.85 4.99 -19.41
C GLY A 68 -35.06 5.85 -20.39
N ASN A 69 -35.73 6.45 -21.34
CA ASN A 69 -35.15 7.40 -22.29
C ASN A 69 -35.03 8.80 -21.67
N ALA A 70 -34.24 9.67 -22.27
CA ALA A 70 -34.07 11.04 -21.76
C ALA A 70 -35.38 11.86 -21.66
N ALA A 71 -36.44 11.39 -22.32
CA ALA A 71 -37.79 11.99 -22.25
C ALA A 71 -38.66 11.47 -21.07
N ASP A 72 -38.33 10.27 -20.55
CA ASP A 72 -39.12 9.59 -19.50
C ASP A 72 -38.27 9.46 -18.23
N ASP A 73 -38.01 10.50 -17.50
CA ASP A 73 -37.16 10.48 -16.28
C ASP A 73 -37.74 9.54 -15.20
N LEU A 74 -37.75 8.23 -15.54
CA LEU A 74 -38.24 7.19 -14.66
C LEU A 74 -37.21 6.91 -13.58
N THR A 75 -37.63 7.01 -12.34
CA THR A 75 -36.77 6.77 -11.18
C THR A 75 -37.45 5.84 -10.19
N SER A 76 -36.66 4.95 -9.58
CA SER A 76 -37.09 4.20 -8.40
C SER A 76 -36.11 4.41 -7.25
N ARG A 77 -36.63 4.39 -6.03
CA ARG A 77 -35.80 4.45 -4.82
C ARG A 77 -35.62 3.05 -4.27
N GLU A 78 -34.37 2.56 -4.34
CA GLU A 78 -34.01 1.20 -3.99
C GLU A 78 -33.09 1.19 -2.76
N LYS A 79 -32.96 0.04 -2.10
CA LYS A 79 -31.90 -0.24 -1.13
C LYS A 79 -30.86 -1.15 -1.74
N ARG A 80 -29.59 -0.84 -1.52
CA ARG A 80 -28.48 -1.69 -1.96
C ARG A 80 -28.58 -3.04 -1.26
N LYS A 81 -28.44 -4.12 -2.05
CA LYS A 81 -28.46 -5.51 -1.57
C LYS A 81 -27.07 -6.12 -1.66
N ASN A 82 -26.81 -7.14 -0.85
CA ASN A 82 -25.55 -7.88 -0.81
C ASN A 82 -24.32 -6.98 -0.56
N THR A 83 -24.44 -6.11 0.45
CA THR A 83 -23.43 -5.13 0.88
C THR A 83 -23.00 -5.33 2.32
N ASP A 84 -23.50 -6.40 2.93
CA ASP A 84 -23.15 -6.81 4.28
C ASP A 84 -21.65 -7.06 4.41
N VAL A 85 -21.10 -6.68 5.54
CA VAL A 85 -19.72 -6.93 5.92
C VAL A 85 -19.62 -7.27 7.39
N GLU A 86 -18.87 -8.30 7.68
CA GLU A 86 -18.47 -8.66 9.03
C GLU A 86 -16.96 -8.89 9.04
N THR A 87 -16.27 -8.28 10.00
CA THR A 87 -14.83 -8.46 10.16
C THR A 87 -14.47 -8.68 11.62
N PHE A 88 -13.46 -9.50 11.83
CA PHE A 88 -12.82 -9.67 13.13
C PHE A 88 -11.31 -9.55 12.98
N ARG A 89 -10.69 -8.79 13.88
CA ARG A 89 -9.24 -8.58 13.94
C ARG A 89 -8.74 -8.78 15.35
N ALA A 90 -7.67 -9.55 15.51
CA ALA A 90 -6.95 -9.70 16.75
C ALA A 90 -5.45 -9.50 16.53
N GLU A 91 -4.80 -8.82 17.45
CA GLU A 91 -3.35 -8.60 17.43
C GLU A 91 -2.77 -8.85 18.81
N ALA A 92 -1.60 -9.47 18.87
CA ALA A 92 -0.79 -9.59 20.06
C ALA A 92 0.64 -9.11 19.78
N GLY A 93 1.21 -8.36 20.69
CA GLY A 93 2.57 -7.84 20.60
C GLY A 93 3.37 -8.15 21.87
N LEU A 94 4.64 -8.53 21.66
CA LEU A 94 5.62 -8.64 22.73
C LEU A 94 6.82 -7.76 22.35
N TYR A 95 7.20 -6.88 23.26
CA TYR A 95 8.25 -5.88 23.06
C TYR A 95 9.33 -6.07 24.11
N GLY A 96 10.55 -6.33 23.66
CA GLY A 96 11.77 -6.38 24.46
C GLY A 96 12.60 -5.13 24.24
N ASN A 97 12.79 -4.30 25.25
CA ASN A 97 13.67 -3.14 25.25
C ASN A 97 14.83 -3.40 26.21
N PHE A 98 15.90 -4.04 25.72
CA PHE A 98 17.04 -4.44 26.55
C PHE A 98 17.96 -3.26 26.86
N SER A 99 18.02 -2.29 25.94
CA SER A 99 18.69 -0.99 26.12
C SER A 99 18.18 -0.02 25.04
N ASP A 100 18.61 1.24 25.08
CA ASP A 100 18.35 2.23 24.01
C ASP A 100 18.91 1.79 22.65
N LYS A 101 19.85 0.84 22.66
CA LYS A 101 20.55 0.33 21.47
C LYS A 101 20.10 -1.06 21.04
N GLU A 102 19.28 -1.74 21.84
CA GLU A 102 18.90 -3.12 21.59
C GLU A 102 17.41 -3.34 21.86
N GLN A 103 16.69 -3.70 20.80
CA GLN A 103 15.24 -3.87 20.81
C GLN A 103 14.84 -5.11 20.04
N TRP A 104 13.84 -5.81 20.57
CA TRP A 104 13.19 -6.91 19.90
C TRP A 104 11.69 -6.76 19.95
N ARG A 105 11.00 -7.19 18.89
CA ARG A 105 9.54 -7.13 18.77
C ARG A 105 9.03 -8.41 18.14
N LEU A 106 7.98 -8.96 18.71
CA LEU A 106 7.20 -10.05 18.13
C LEU A 106 5.77 -9.59 18.00
N LYS A 107 5.16 -9.83 16.83
CA LYS A 107 3.76 -9.53 16.56
C LYS A 107 3.08 -10.75 15.97
N ALA A 108 1.92 -11.11 16.53
CA ALA A 108 0.97 -12.03 15.95
C ALA A 108 -0.28 -11.25 15.51
N TYR A 109 -0.85 -11.63 14.39
CA TYR A 109 -2.01 -10.98 13.79
C TYR A 109 -2.96 -12.02 13.23
N TYR A 110 -4.25 -11.80 13.44
CA TYR A 110 -5.33 -12.55 12.83
C TYR A 110 -6.39 -11.58 12.30
N PHE A 111 -6.87 -11.85 11.11
CA PHE A 111 -7.97 -11.13 10.47
C PHE A 111 -8.87 -12.12 9.76
N GLN A 112 -10.18 -11.90 9.87
CA GLN A 112 -11.18 -12.52 9.00
C GLN A 112 -12.20 -11.51 8.53
N SER A 113 -12.72 -11.72 7.35
CA SER A 113 -13.80 -10.92 6.75
C SER A 113 -14.77 -11.83 6.02
N SER A 114 -16.05 -11.51 6.13
CA SER A 114 -17.14 -12.07 5.34
C SER A 114 -17.91 -10.90 4.75
N ARG A 115 -18.08 -10.87 3.41
CA ARG A 115 -18.75 -9.75 2.76
C ARG A 115 -19.48 -10.13 1.49
N GLY A 116 -20.67 -9.56 1.33
CA GLY A 116 -21.38 -9.55 0.08
C GLY A 116 -20.67 -8.71 -0.98
N LEU A 117 -20.71 -9.11 -2.24
CA LEU A 117 -20.16 -8.37 -3.39
C LEU A 117 -21.31 -7.88 -4.27
N PRO A 118 -21.73 -6.62 -4.14
CA PRO A 118 -22.83 -6.09 -4.92
C PRO A 118 -22.40 -5.90 -6.39
N LYS A 119 -23.24 -6.35 -7.33
CA LYS A 119 -23.07 -6.09 -8.77
C LYS A 119 -23.46 -4.64 -9.12
N ALA A 120 -23.21 -4.24 -10.37
CA ALA A 120 -23.64 -2.94 -10.88
C ALA A 120 -25.17 -2.79 -10.72
N THR A 121 -25.61 -1.58 -10.36
CA THR A 121 -27.04 -1.24 -10.26
C THR A 121 -27.58 -0.96 -11.66
N THR A 122 -28.09 -2.00 -12.30
CA THR A 122 -28.77 -1.91 -13.59
C THR A 122 -30.19 -2.42 -13.46
N LEU A 123 -31.07 -1.95 -14.34
CA LEU A 123 -32.43 -2.46 -14.44
C LEU A 123 -32.39 -4.00 -14.64
N TYR A 124 -33.24 -4.73 -13.96
CA TYR A 124 -33.29 -6.20 -13.95
C TYR A 124 -32.09 -6.94 -13.31
N ASN A 125 -31.19 -6.25 -12.66
CA ASN A 125 -30.08 -6.87 -11.93
C ASN A 125 -30.01 -6.34 -10.49
N ASP A 126 -31.13 -6.44 -9.79
CA ASP A 126 -31.26 -5.98 -8.41
C ASP A 126 -30.74 -6.99 -7.37
N PHE A 127 -30.45 -8.23 -7.81
CA PHE A 127 -29.98 -9.31 -6.97
C PHE A 127 -28.57 -9.75 -7.35
N SER A 128 -27.66 -9.71 -6.36
CA SER A 128 -26.35 -10.33 -6.43
C SER A 128 -26.18 -11.20 -5.19
N ALA A 129 -25.76 -12.44 -5.39
CA ALA A 129 -25.46 -13.39 -4.32
C ALA A 129 -23.97 -13.75 -4.27
N GLN A 130 -23.12 -12.95 -4.92
CA GLN A 130 -21.67 -13.12 -4.82
C GLN A 130 -21.20 -12.84 -3.39
N HIS A 131 -20.33 -13.69 -2.87
CA HIS A 131 -19.84 -13.56 -1.52
C HIS A 131 -18.34 -13.85 -1.46
N LEU A 132 -17.63 -13.17 -0.56
CA LEU A 132 -16.19 -13.29 -0.39
C LEU A 132 -15.85 -13.43 1.09
N TRP A 133 -15.09 -14.47 1.41
CA TRP A 133 -14.51 -14.69 2.73
C TRP A 133 -12.98 -14.59 2.62
N ASP A 134 -12.39 -13.80 3.50
CA ASP A 134 -10.94 -13.68 3.63
C ASP A 134 -10.50 -14.04 5.04
N LYS A 135 -9.38 -14.73 5.16
CA LYS A 135 -8.66 -14.91 6.42
C LYS A 135 -7.18 -14.61 6.19
N ASN A 136 -6.56 -13.94 7.14
CA ASN A 136 -5.13 -13.66 7.10
C ASN A 136 -4.54 -13.81 8.50
N THR A 137 -3.42 -14.51 8.58
CA THR A 137 -2.67 -14.69 9.83
C THR A 137 -1.20 -14.47 9.55
N PHE A 138 -0.52 -13.72 10.40
CA PHE A 138 0.93 -13.67 10.35
C PHE A 138 1.56 -13.62 11.74
N ILE A 139 2.79 -14.10 11.81
CA ILE A 139 3.71 -13.91 12.92
C ILE A 139 4.95 -13.24 12.37
N GLN A 140 5.36 -12.15 13.01
CA GLN A 140 6.52 -11.36 12.59
C GLN A 140 7.41 -11.07 13.79
N SER A 141 8.71 -11.34 13.64
CA SER A 141 9.76 -10.98 14.60
C SER A 141 10.68 -9.94 13.99
N GLN A 142 11.07 -8.95 14.77
CA GLN A 142 12.04 -7.92 14.38
C GLN A 142 13.04 -7.72 15.50
N TYR A 143 14.32 -7.66 15.14
CA TYR A 143 15.41 -7.37 16.07
C TYR A 143 16.28 -6.26 15.51
N LYS A 144 16.65 -5.32 16.38
CA LYS A 144 17.57 -4.21 16.09
C LYS A 144 18.62 -4.14 17.18
N LYS A 145 19.89 -4.05 16.77
CA LYS A 145 21.02 -3.80 17.66
C LYS A 145 22.00 -2.78 17.09
N GLU A 146 22.33 -1.79 17.90
CA GLU A 146 23.41 -0.84 17.63
C GLU A 146 24.65 -1.30 18.40
N PHE A 147 25.56 -2.02 17.73
CA PHE A 147 26.81 -2.52 18.34
C PHE A 147 27.74 -1.38 18.72
N SER A 148 27.76 -0.32 17.92
CA SER A 148 28.54 0.90 18.15
C SER A 148 27.84 2.10 17.48
N ARG A 149 28.40 3.30 17.60
CA ARG A 149 27.97 4.48 16.84
C ARG A 149 28.03 4.25 15.32
N GLN A 150 28.92 3.36 14.87
CA GLN A 150 29.15 3.08 13.45
C GLN A 150 28.29 1.95 12.92
N TRP A 151 28.02 0.90 13.71
CA TRP A 151 27.37 -0.33 13.25
C TRP A 151 25.97 -0.52 13.81
N VAL A 152 25.00 -0.64 12.93
CA VAL A 152 23.62 -0.98 13.26
C VAL A 152 23.20 -2.22 12.47
N PHE A 153 22.73 -3.23 13.17
CA PHE A 153 22.17 -4.45 12.58
C PHE A 153 20.65 -4.47 12.78
N ARG A 154 19.93 -4.94 11.76
CA ARG A 154 18.50 -5.22 11.84
C ARG A 154 18.21 -6.53 11.13
N THR A 155 17.29 -7.30 11.69
CA THR A 155 16.75 -8.50 11.04
C THR A 155 15.26 -8.58 11.28
N SER A 156 14.56 -9.20 10.34
CA SER A 156 13.11 -9.45 10.43
C SER A 156 12.83 -10.83 9.87
N ALA A 157 11.95 -11.57 10.54
CA ALA A 157 11.41 -12.82 10.04
C ALA A 157 9.88 -12.74 10.09
N LYS A 158 9.21 -13.25 9.08
CA LYS A 158 7.74 -13.27 8.98
C LYS A 158 7.27 -14.58 8.36
N TRP A 159 6.26 -15.17 8.98
CA TRP A 159 5.41 -16.15 8.32
C TRP A 159 4.04 -15.55 8.14
N ASN A 160 3.46 -15.69 6.94
CA ASN A 160 2.12 -15.24 6.60
C ASN A 160 1.34 -16.38 5.95
N TRP A 161 0.09 -16.54 6.36
CA TRP A 161 -0.88 -17.42 5.74
C TRP A 161 -2.13 -16.62 5.41
N SER A 162 -2.67 -16.81 4.20
CA SER A 162 -3.93 -16.21 3.79
C SER A 162 -4.83 -17.23 3.10
N TYR A 163 -6.11 -17.09 3.32
CA TYR A 163 -7.17 -17.85 2.70
C TYR A 163 -8.19 -16.89 2.11
N GLN A 164 -8.62 -17.19 0.89
CA GLN A 164 -9.71 -16.47 0.22
C GLN A 164 -10.67 -17.48 -0.37
N HIS A 165 -11.95 -17.28 -0.12
CA HIS A 165 -13.03 -18.09 -0.66
C HIS A 165 -14.03 -17.17 -1.35
N TYR A 166 -14.29 -17.45 -2.64
CA TYR A 166 -15.20 -16.71 -3.48
C TYR A 166 -16.33 -17.62 -3.97
N LEU A 167 -17.55 -17.13 -3.86
CA LEU A 167 -18.75 -17.81 -4.36
C LEU A 167 -19.53 -16.89 -5.30
N ASP A 168 -19.84 -17.36 -6.51
CA ASP A 168 -20.84 -16.77 -7.41
C ASP A 168 -21.86 -17.83 -7.83
N PRO A 169 -23.07 -17.84 -7.24
CA PRO A 169 -24.10 -18.81 -7.60
C PRO A 169 -24.80 -18.48 -8.94
N ALA A 170 -24.54 -17.32 -9.52
CA ALA A 170 -25.17 -16.90 -10.79
C ALA A 170 -24.40 -17.41 -12.03
N ILE A 171 -23.11 -17.69 -11.90
CA ILE A 171 -22.32 -18.29 -12.97
C ILE A 171 -22.43 -19.80 -12.83
N LYS A 172 -23.22 -20.41 -13.71
CA LYS A 172 -23.41 -21.85 -13.75
C LYS A 172 -22.34 -22.49 -14.65
N ASN A 173 -21.40 -23.15 -14.03
CA ASN A 173 -20.53 -24.13 -14.66
C ASN A 173 -21.16 -25.54 -14.56
N ASN A 174 -20.40 -26.60 -14.85
CA ASN A 174 -20.86 -27.99 -14.71
C ASN A 174 -21.28 -28.35 -13.27
N GLU A 175 -20.88 -27.59 -12.28
CA GLU A 175 -21.21 -27.73 -10.85
C GLU A 175 -22.38 -26.84 -10.42
N GLY A 176 -22.93 -26.04 -11.34
CA GLY A 176 -24.05 -25.13 -11.10
C GLY A 176 -23.72 -23.81 -10.41
N LYS A 177 -22.47 -23.57 -10.03
CA LYS A 177 -21.97 -22.36 -9.36
C LYS A 177 -20.47 -22.21 -9.56
N THR A 178 -19.93 -21.00 -9.42
CA THR A 178 -18.49 -20.79 -9.29
C THR A 178 -18.14 -20.70 -7.82
N GLU A 179 -17.25 -21.58 -7.35
CA GLU A 179 -16.79 -21.62 -5.96
C GLU A 179 -15.30 -21.91 -5.92
N ASN A 180 -14.50 -20.87 -5.64
CA ASN A 180 -13.05 -20.91 -5.68
C ASN A 180 -12.47 -20.62 -4.29
N SER A 181 -11.55 -21.47 -3.86
CA SER A 181 -10.78 -21.27 -2.62
C SER A 181 -9.30 -21.22 -2.93
N TYR A 182 -8.62 -20.21 -2.40
CA TYR A 182 -7.19 -20.00 -2.57
C TYR A 182 -6.51 -19.94 -1.22
N TYR A 183 -5.33 -20.58 -1.12
CA TYR A 183 -4.47 -20.62 0.06
C TYR A 183 -3.10 -20.12 -0.35
N GLN A 184 -2.58 -19.08 0.32
CA GLN A 184 -1.24 -18.57 0.07
C GLN A 184 -0.43 -18.58 1.36
N GLN A 185 0.86 -18.92 1.25
CA GLN A 185 1.81 -18.83 2.34
C GLN A 185 3.04 -18.07 1.90
N GLU A 186 3.62 -17.34 2.83
CA GLU A 186 4.88 -16.63 2.66
C GLU A 186 5.77 -16.86 3.88
N TYR A 187 6.99 -17.28 3.63
CA TYR A 187 8.09 -17.27 4.59
C TYR A 187 9.07 -16.20 4.14
N TYR A 188 9.36 -15.27 5.00
CA TYR A 188 10.22 -14.11 4.71
C TYR A 188 11.28 -13.95 5.78
N LEU A 189 12.51 -13.71 5.35
CA LEU A 189 13.66 -13.37 6.20
C LEU A 189 14.41 -12.20 5.59
N SER A 190 14.75 -11.22 6.43
CA SER A 190 15.52 -10.04 6.04
C SER A 190 16.64 -9.80 7.03
N ALA A 191 17.80 -9.37 6.53
CA ALA A 191 18.91 -8.89 7.33
C ALA A 191 19.52 -7.63 6.71
N SER A 192 19.85 -6.64 7.51
CA SER A 192 20.50 -5.42 7.05
C SER A 192 21.55 -4.93 8.04
N VAL A 193 22.62 -4.40 7.49
CA VAL A 193 23.72 -3.76 8.21
C VAL A 193 23.88 -2.34 7.69
N LEU A 194 23.88 -1.37 8.60
CA LEU A 194 24.24 0.02 8.32
C LEU A 194 25.60 0.30 8.94
N TYR A 195 26.53 0.80 8.13
CA TYR A 195 27.87 1.25 8.54
C TYR A 195 28.01 2.76 8.33
N ARG A 196 28.22 3.51 9.39
CA ARG A 196 28.51 4.94 9.35
C ARG A 196 30.03 5.12 9.35
N LEU A 197 30.59 5.32 8.16
CA LEU A 197 32.05 5.53 8.01
C LEU A 197 32.47 6.87 8.58
N LEU A 198 31.69 7.92 8.30
CA LEU A 198 31.88 9.29 8.80
C LEU A 198 30.50 9.80 9.30
N ASN A 199 30.48 10.95 9.97
CA ASN A 199 29.23 11.58 10.40
C ASN A 199 28.28 11.91 9.23
N ASN A 200 28.85 12.14 8.07
CA ASN A 200 28.13 12.53 6.84
C ASN A 200 28.11 11.44 5.75
N LEU A 201 28.79 10.30 5.94
CA LEU A 201 28.87 9.23 4.96
C LEU A 201 28.52 7.89 5.60
N SER A 202 27.51 7.22 5.04
CA SER A 202 27.06 5.90 5.48
C SER A 202 26.82 4.96 4.31
N PHE A 203 27.02 3.67 4.56
CA PHE A 203 26.76 2.58 3.65
C PHE A 203 25.78 1.59 4.29
N SER A 204 24.97 0.94 3.49
CA SER A 204 24.14 -0.15 3.96
C SER A 204 24.16 -1.32 2.98
N LEU A 205 24.13 -2.52 3.54
CA LEU A 205 23.89 -3.76 2.84
C LEU A 205 22.63 -4.39 3.42
N SER A 206 21.68 -4.76 2.59
CA SER A 206 20.48 -5.49 3.00
C SER A 206 20.25 -6.67 2.07
N THR A 207 19.74 -7.76 2.63
CA THR A 207 19.36 -8.94 1.89
C THR A 207 18.04 -9.49 2.42
N ASP A 208 17.16 -9.89 1.49
CA ASP A 208 15.84 -10.43 1.76
C ASP A 208 15.69 -11.76 1.03
N GLY A 209 15.18 -12.77 1.72
CA GLY A 209 14.80 -14.05 1.15
C GLY A 209 13.31 -14.30 1.39
N SER A 210 12.59 -14.80 0.40
CA SER A 210 11.22 -15.26 0.59
C SER A 210 10.88 -16.50 -0.20
N ILE A 211 9.97 -17.30 0.37
CA ILE A 211 9.32 -18.45 -0.27
C ILE A 211 7.83 -18.18 -0.24
N ASN A 212 7.22 -18.13 -1.41
CA ASN A 212 5.78 -17.92 -1.58
C ASN A 212 5.17 -19.15 -2.25
N THR A 213 4.06 -19.66 -1.72
CA THR A 213 3.31 -20.77 -2.31
C THR A 213 1.85 -20.40 -2.44
N MET A 214 1.18 -21.00 -3.43
CA MET A 214 -0.27 -20.86 -3.61
C MET A 214 -0.90 -22.20 -3.96
N ASN A 215 -2.03 -22.50 -3.31
CA ASN A 215 -2.89 -23.65 -3.57
C ASN A 215 -4.32 -23.20 -3.83
N ALA A 216 -5.10 -24.04 -4.50
CA ALA A 216 -6.52 -23.82 -4.71
C ALA A 216 -7.29 -25.15 -4.76
N ASN A 217 -8.62 -25.07 -4.67
CA ASN A 217 -9.53 -26.24 -4.72
C ASN A 217 -9.78 -26.78 -6.13
N MET A 218 -9.12 -26.23 -7.16
CA MET A 218 -9.33 -26.62 -8.55
C MET A 218 -8.39 -27.76 -8.96
N ALA A 219 -8.92 -28.78 -9.67
CA ALA A 219 -8.17 -29.98 -10.06
C ALA A 219 -6.93 -29.69 -10.95
N ASP A 220 -7.02 -28.66 -11.79
CA ASP A 220 -5.92 -28.27 -12.72
C ASP A 220 -5.15 -27.04 -12.28
N PHE A 221 -5.18 -26.73 -10.99
CA PHE A 221 -4.44 -25.60 -10.45
C PHE A 221 -2.93 -25.79 -10.55
N ALA A 222 -2.20 -24.69 -10.78
CA ALA A 222 -0.77 -24.71 -11.08
C ALA A 222 0.14 -25.01 -9.88
N HIS A 223 -0.32 -24.84 -8.64
CA HIS A 223 0.45 -24.98 -7.39
C HIS A 223 1.81 -24.30 -7.42
N PRO A 224 1.89 -22.99 -7.70
CA PRO A 224 3.16 -22.30 -7.87
C PRO A 224 3.92 -22.18 -6.56
N THR A 225 5.25 -22.30 -6.67
CA THR A 225 6.21 -21.96 -5.61
C THR A 225 7.23 -20.99 -6.17
N ARG A 226 7.40 -19.84 -5.50
CA ARG A 226 8.32 -18.76 -5.87
C ARG A 226 9.36 -18.57 -4.80
N TYR A 227 10.63 -18.69 -5.17
CA TYR A 227 11.79 -18.34 -4.36
C TYR A 227 12.30 -16.98 -4.82
N SER A 228 12.41 -16.04 -3.89
CA SER A 228 12.89 -14.69 -4.17
C SER A 228 14.08 -14.35 -3.30
N TRP A 229 15.14 -13.82 -3.91
CA TRP A 229 16.32 -13.32 -3.23
C TRP A 229 16.64 -11.92 -3.74
N LEU A 230 16.64 -10.95 -2.83
CA LEU A 230 16.89 -9.55 -3.12
C LEU A 230 18.06 -9.06 -2.28
N THR A 231 19.06 -8.42 -2.92
CA THR A 231 20.21 -7.84 -2.21
C THR A 231 20.43 -6.42 -2.67
N ALA A 232 20.43 -5.48 -1.75
CA ALA A 232 20.65 -4.07 -2.01
C ALA A 232 21.91 -3.57 -1.32
N ILE A 233 22.72 -2.81 -2.07
CA ILE A 233 23.83 -2.01 -1.56
C ILE A 233 23.44 -0.55 -1.73
N ALA A 234 23.61 0.27 -0.68
CA ALA A 234 23.33 1.69 -0.74
C ALA A 234 24.41 2.51 -0.04
N GLY A 235 24.67 3.71 -0.60
CA GLY A 235 25.51 4.74 -0.01
C GLY A 235 24.72 6.04 0.15
N LYS A 236 24.94 6.74 1.27
CA LYS A 236 24.32 8.04 1.52
C LYS A 236 25.37 9.01 2.04
N TYR A 237 25.45 10.16 1.37
CA TYR A 237 26.25 11.31 1.77
C TYR A 237 25.34 12.49 2.10
N VAL A 238 25.60 13.16 3.23
CA VAL A 238 24.79 14.29 3.72
C VAL A 238 25.72 15.40 4.18
N ASN A 239 25.54 16.60 3.64
CA ASN A 239 26.11 17.82 4.21
C ASN A 239 25.04 18.92 4.27
N GLU A 240 25.42 20.15 4.67
CA GLU A 240 24.50 21.28 4.81
C GLU A 240 23.77 21.65 3.49
N TRP A 241 24.44 21.44 2.35
CA TRP A 241 24.00 21.89 1.02
C TRP A 241 23.43 20.77 0.15
N PHE A 242 23.89 19.55 0.40
CA PHE A 242 23.68 18.46 -0.52
C PHE A 242 23.46 17.14 0.20
N THR A 243 22.46 16.40 -0.25
CA THR A 243 22.25 15.00 0.14
C THR A 243 22.25 14.15 -1.12
N LEU A 244 23.12 13.15 -1.18
CA LEU A 244 23.17 12.16 -2.26
C LEU A 244 22.85 10.79 -1.67
N SER A 245 21.97 10.04 -2.34
CA SER A 245 21.73 8.64 -2.05
C SER A 245 21.82 7.84 -3.35
N VAL A 246 22.62 6.79 -3.32
CA VAL A 246 22.79 5.87 -4.47
C VAL A 246 22.56 4.46 -3.97
N SER A 247 21.82 3.65 -4.72
CA SER A 247 21.68 2.23 -4.42
C SER A 247 21.53 1.39 -5.67
N ALA A 248 21.87 0.12 -5.54
CA ALA A 248 21.62 -0.89 -6.55
C ALA A 248 20.96 -2.11 -5.89
N LEU A 249 19.86 -2.59 -6.47
CA LEU A 249 19.14 -3.77 -6.02
C LEU A 249 19.32 -4.88 -7.03
N ALA A 250 19.93 -5.99 -6.61
CA ALA A 250 19.97 -7.25 -7.34
C ALA A 250 18.76 -8.10 -6.92
N THR A 251 17.99 -8.56 -7.89
CA THR A 251 16.82 -9.42 -7.71
C THR A 251 17.06 -10.74 -8.44
N VAL A 252 16.90 -11.85 -7.75
CA VAL A 252 16.94 -13.21 -8.29
C VAL A 252 15.63 -13.89 -7.90
N ILE A 253 14.90 -14.37 -8.90
CA ILE A 253 13.62 -15.05 -8.72
C ILE A 253 13.67 -16.38 -9.45
N ASN A 254 13.25 -17.44 -8.77
CA ASN A 254 12.98 -18.74 -9.36
C ASN A 254 11.55 -19.14 -9.05
N GLU A 255 10.75 -19.40 -10.08
CA GLU A 255 9.38 -19.83 -9.92
C GLU A 255 9.16 -21.16 -10.63
N GLN A 256 8.50 -22.06 -9.94
CA GLN A 256 8.10 -23.39 -10.41
C GLN A 256 6.60 -23.55 -10.26
N ALA A 257 5.98 -24.29 -11.14
CA ALA A 257 4.58 -24.66 -11.07
C ALA A 257 4.46 -26.14 -11.46
N ASP A 258 3.59 -26.87 -10.74
CA ASP A 258 3.38 -28.30 -10.99
C ASP A 258 2.64 -28.53 -12.30
N LYS A 259 1.75 -27.62 -12.67
CA LYS A 259 0.95 -27.66 -13.89
C LYS A 259 0.95 -26.29 -14.59
N GLY A 260 0.92 -26.34 -15.93
CA GLY A 260 0.83 -25.12 -16.74
C GLY A 260 2.15 -24.32 -16.81
N GLY A 261 2.04 -23.03 -17.09
CA GLY A 261 3.17 -22.11 -17.16
C GLY A 261 3.47 -21.42 -15.83
N SER A 262 4.75 -21.19 -15.54
CA SER A 262 5.20 -20.33 -14.45
C SER A 262 5.72 -19.00 -14.98
N ALA A 263 5.87 -17.98 -14.11
CA ALA A 263 6.53 -16.73 -14.49
C ALA A 263 8.01 -16.93 -14.84
N GLY A 264 8.59 -18.10 -14.53
CA GLY A 264 9.96 -18.48 -14.86
C GLY A 264 11.01 -17.84 -13.94
N ASN A 265 12.26 -17.88 -14.41
CA ASN A 265 13.42 -17.42 -13.66
C ASN A 265 13.83 -16.03 -14.14
N HIS A 266 14.05 -15.11 -13.20
CA HIS A 266 14.43 -13.74 -13.49
C HIS A 266 15.63 -13.30 -12.68
N ARG A 267 16.54 -12.56 -13.33
CA ARG A 267 17.66 -11.87 -12.68
C ARG A 267 17.67 -10.42 -13.16
N LYS A 268 17.68 -9.49 -12.24
CA LYS A 268 17.62 -8.07 -12.58
C LYS A 268 18.44 -7.24 -11.61
N LEU A 269 19.17 -6.26 -12.15
CA LEU A 269 19.83 -5.20 -11.39
C LEU A 269 19.08 -3.89 -11.66
N THR A 270 18.64 -3.21 -10.59
CA THR A 270 17.89 -1.96 -10.67
C THR A 270 18.59 -0.88 -9.89
N PRO A 271 19.16 0.14 -10.57
CA PRO A 271 19.81 1.27 -9.91
C PRO A 271 18.80 2.32 -9.43
N TYR A 272 19.19 3.04 -8.40
CA TYR A 272 18.52 4.22 -7.87
C TYR A 272 19.53 5.29 -7.51
N VAL A 273 19.24 6.54 -7.88
CA VAL A 273 20.03 7.72 -7.49
C VAL A 273 19.05 8.81 -7.09
N SER A 274 19.30 9.46 -5.97
CA SER A 274 18.59 10.69 -5.61
C SER A 274 19.57 11.74 -5.08
N ALA A 275 19.32 12.99 -5.46
CA ALA A 275 20.08 14.15 -5.01
C ALA A 275 19.09 15.21 -4.49
N THR A 276 19.46 15.83 -3.38
CA THR A 276 18.75 17.00 -2.86
C THR A 276 19.78 18.11 -2.65
N PHE A 277 19.51 19.27 -3.20
CA PHE A 277 20.36 20.43 -3.08
C PHE A 277 19.61 21.56 -2.37
N LYS A 278 20.25 22.18 -1.35
CA LYS A 278 19.75 23.29 -0.56
C LYS A 278 20.63 24.52 -0.86
N PRO A 279 20.26 25.38 -1.86
CA PRO A 279 21.11 26.46 -2.33
C PRO A 279 21.27 27.63 -1.34
N PHE A 280 20.34 27.76 -0.38
CA PHE A 280 20.34 28.88 0.56
C PHE A 280 20.43 28.38 2.01
N ARG A 281 21.36 28.92 2.81
CA ARG A 281 21.54 28.52 4.23
C ARG A 281 20.33 28.88 5.09
N ASN A 282 19.81 30.08 4.88
CA ASN A 282 18.74 30.67 5.72
C ASN A 282 17.32 30.38 5.23
N GLU A 283 17.17 29.71 4.11
CA GLU A 283 15.89 29.39 3.51
C GLU A 283 15.74 27.88 3.37
N GLU A 284 14.57 27.36 3.72
CA GLU A 284 14.24 25.94 3.49
C GLU A 284 13.75 25.75 2.06
N PHE A 285 14.59 26.13 1.09
CA PHE A 285 14.39 25.86 -0.32
C PHE A 285 15.26 24.68 -0.74
N ARG A 286 14.63 23.68 -1.37
CA ARG A 286 15.31 22.44 -1.79
C ARG A 286 14.93 22.10 -3.23
N VAL A 287 15.95 21.78 -4.01
CA VAL A 287 15.80 21.16 -5.34
C VAL A 287 16.10 19.68 -5.18
N ARG A 288 15.18 18.84 -5.65
CA ARG A 288 15.27 17.39 -5.55
C ARG A 288 15.30 16.79 -6.94
N PHE A 289 16.09 15.76 -7.10
CA PHE A 289 16.11 14.94 -8.30
C PHE A 289 16.16 13.47 -7.90
N PHE A 290 15.46 12.59 -8.62
CA PHE A 290 15.72 11.17 -8.55
C PHE A 290 15.57 10.48 -9.90
N TYR A 291 16.36 9.41 -10.04
CA TYR A 291 16.23 8.38 -11.07
C TYR A 291 16.05 7.03 -10.38
N LYS A 292 15.12 6.21 -10.88
CA LYS A 292 14.85 4.89 -10.34
C LYS A 292 14.43 3.93 -11.44
N ASP A 293 15.11 2.77 -11.51
CA ASP A 293 14.61 1.59 -12.21
C ASP A 293 13.76 0.73 -11.24
N ILE A 294 12.65 0.22 -11.74
CA ILE A 294 11.76 -0.68 -11.02
C ILE A 294 11.51 -1.92 -11.86
N PHE A 295 11.65 -3.07 -11.23
CA PHE A 295 11.30 -4.37 -11.78
C PHE A 295 10.18 -4.97 -10.92
N ARG A 296 9.05 -5.32 -11.53
CA ARG A 296 7.89 -5.90 -10.86
C ARG A 296 7.48 -7.20 -11.53
N LEU A 297 7.54 -8.31 -10.78
CA LEU A 297 6.90 -9.53 -11.20
C LEU A 297 5.38 -9.44 -11.07
N PRO A 298 4.62 -10.14 -11.94
CA PRO A 298 3.20 -10.39 -11.69
C PRO A 298 3.01 -11.10 -10.35
N SER A 299 1.98 -10.72 -9.62
CA SER A 299 1.57 -11.45 -8.40
C SER A 299 0.98 -12.81 -8.76
N PHE A 300 0.87 -13.72 -7.79
CA PHE A 300 0.17 -14.98 -8.00
C PHE A 300 -1.29 -14.77 -8.41
N ASN A 301 -1.93 -13.71 -7.92
CA ASN A 301 -3.29 -13.36 -8.32
C ASN A 301 -3.36 -12.94 -9.79
N ASP A 302 -2.36 -12.17 -10.28
CA ASP A 302 -2.28 -11.78 -11.69
C ASP A 302 -2.08 -12.99 -12.62
N LEU A 303 -1.39 -14.03 -12.15
CA LEU A 303 -1.02 -15.21 -12.94
C LEU A 303 -2.03 -16.35 -12.85
N TYR A 304 -2.53 -16.65 -11.65
CA TYR A 304 -3.15 -17.95 -11.34
C TYR A 304 -4.59 -17.90 -10.85
N TYR A 305 -5.21 -16.72 -10.64
CA TYR A 305 -6.63 -16.66 -10.37
C TYR A 305 -7.42 -17.13 -11.58
N GLN A 306 -8.34 -18.05 -11.38
CA GLN A 306 -9.05 -18.78 -12.45
C GLN A 306 -9.73 -17.86 -13.46
N GLU A 307 -10.47 -16.86 -13.00
CA GLU A 307 -11.29 -16.01 -13.87
C GLU A 307 -10.50 -14.84 -14.50
N VAL A 308 -9.45 -14.40 -13.85
CA VAL A 308 -8.75 -13.12 -14.13
C VAL A 308 -7.30 -13.35 -14.53
N GLY A 309 -6.67 -14.40 -14.00
CA GLY A 309 -5.25 -14.66 -14.12
C GLY A 309 -4.79 -14.96 -15.54
N ASN A 310 -3.53 -14.65 -15.81
CA ASN A 310 -2.86 -14.96 -17.08
C ASN A 310 -1.42 -15.38 -16.81
N SER A 311 -1.15 -16.68 -16.92
CA SER A 311 0.19 -17.25 -16.68
C SER A 311 1.26 -16.82 -17.71
N LYS A 312 0.87 -16.14 -18.80
CA LYS A 312 1.79 -15.64 -19.85
C LYS A 312 2.25 -14.20 -19.60
N LEU A 313 1.91 -13.60 -18.46
CA LEU A 313 2.33 -12.25 -18.15
C LEU A 313 3.84 -12.14 -18.00
N LYS A 314 4.39 -11.08 -18.60
CA LYS A 314 5.79 -10.69 -18.47
C LYS A 314 5.97 -9.75 -17.29
N PRO A 315 7.16 -9.71 -16.68
CA PRO A 315 7.48 -8.73 -15.67
C PRO A 315 7.41 -7.29 -16.21
N GLU A 316 6.87 -6.40 -15.42
CA GLU A 316 6.82 -4.96 -15.71
C GLU A 316 8.15 -4.31 -15.36
N ASN A 317 8.68 -3.45 -16.24
CA ASN A 317 9.85 -2.64 -16.00
C ASN A 317 9.47 -1.15 -16.11
N ALA A 318 9.84 -0.34 -15.11
CA ALA A 318 9.57 1.08 -15.13
C ALA A 318 10.85 1.88 -14.86
N ARG A 319 11.10 2.91 -15.68
CA ARG A 319 12.13 3.93 -15.45
C ARG A 319 11.44 5.21 -15.04
N GLN A 320 11.84 5.75 -13.92
CA GLN A 320 11.25 6.95 -13.34
C GLN A 320 12.29 8.06 -13.21
N TYR A 321 11.91 9.23 -13.64
CA TYR A 321 12.66 10.48 -13.49
C TYR A 321 11.75 11.48 -12.80
N ASN A 322 12.30 12.19 -11.81
CA ASN A 322 11.57 13.23 -11.09
C ASN A 322 12.51 14.40 -10.82
N ILE A 323 11.99 15.59 -10.94
CA ILE A 323 12.58 16.82 -10.43
C ILE A 323 11.54 17.53 -9.58
N GLY A 324 11.91 17.93 -8.37
CA GLY A 324 11.01 18.55 -7.41
C GLY A 324 11.63 19.79 -6.77
N LEU A 325 10.77 20.75 -6.46
CA LEU A 325 11.08 21.93 -5.67
C LEU A 325 10.29 21.88 -4.38
N THR A 326 10.92 22.18 -3.27
CA THR A 326 10.24 22.33 -1.98
C THR A 326 10.68 23.62 -1.34
N TYR A 327 9.74 24.41 -0.89
CA TYR A 327 9.96 25.62 -0.13
C TYR A 327 9.12 25.57 1.13
N SER A 328 9.71 25.90 2.27
CA SER A 328 8.96 26.09 3.51
C SER A 328 9.58 27.20 4.34
N ARG A 329 8.75 28.01 4.98
CA ARG A 329 9.20 29.15 5.77
C ARG A 329 8.20 29.51 6.87
N ASN A 330 8.76 29.91 8.00
CA ASN A 330 8.06 30.67 9.02
C ASN A 330 8.22 32.16 8.66
N VAL A 331 7.13 32.81 8.18
CA VAL A 331 7.25 34.15 7.57
C VAL A 331 7.14 35.24 8.64
N CYS A 332 6.03 35.27 9.40
CA CYS A 332 5.78 36.24 10.46
C CYS A 332 4.70 35.72 11.41
N THR A 333 4.38 36.46 12.46
CA THR A 333 3.37 36.10 13.47
C THR A 333 1.99 35.87 12.82
N PHE A 334 1.62 36.68 11.84
CA PHE A 334 0.36 36.54 11.11
C PHE A 334 0.34 35.33 10.17
N LEU A 335 1.51 34.99 9.57
CA LEU A 335 1.71 33.85 8.67
C LEU A 335 2.82 32.94 9.26
N PRO A 336 2.51 32.18 10.33
CA PRO A 336 3.51 31.38 11.04
C PRO A 336 4.06 30.23 10.23
N TYR A 337 3.38 29.82 9.14
CA TYR A 337 3.86 28.72 8.30
C TYR A 337 3.37 28.85 6.86
N LEU A 338 4.30 28.70 5.93
CA LEU A 338 4.06 28.55 4.50
C LEU A 338 4.91 27.39 3.95
N SER A 339 4.30 26.49 3.19
CA SER A 339 4.98 25.39 2.50
C SER A 339 4.41 25.20 1.11
N ALA A 340 5.29 24.97 0.14
CA ALA A 340 4.94 24.61 -1.22
C ALA A 340 5.89 23.53 -1.74
N THR A 341 5.35 22.53 -2.43
CA THR A 341 6.10 21.48 -3.10
C THR A 341 5.56 21.32 -4.51
N VAL A 342 6.45 21.26 -5.51
CA VAL A 342 6.10 20.98 -6.91
C VAL A 342 7.05 19.91 -7.41
N ASP A 343 6.49 18.82 -7.94
CA ASP A 343 7.22 17.71 -8.54
C ASP A 343 6.77 17.51 -9.98
N ALA A 344 7.72 17.51 -10.91
CA ALA A 344 7.49 17.11 -12.30
C ALA A 344 8.13 15.74 -12.53
N TYR A 345 7.42 14.84 -13.20
CA TYR A 345 7.90 13.47 -13.40
C TYR A 345 7.65 12.96 -14.83
N TYR A 346 8.53 12.05 -15.21
CA TYR A 346 8.42 11.26 -16.43
C TYR A 346 8.70 9.79 -16.11
N ASN A 347 7.75 8.92 -16.43
CA ASN A 347 7.87 7.49 -16.23
C ASN A 347 7.66 6.76 -17.56
N LYS A 348 8.58 5.87 -17.92
CA LYS A 348 8.43 4.95 -19.04
C LYS A 348 8.28 3.54 -18.50
N VAL A 349 7.16 2.90 -18.80
CA VAL A 349 6.81 1.57 -18.33
C VAL A 349 6.73 0.64 -19.53
N THR A 350 7.49 -0.45 -19.52
CA THR A 350 7.42 -1.51 -20.53
C THR A 350 6.75 -2.74 -19.93
N ASP A 351 5.99 -3.47 -20.75
CA ASP A 351 5.19 -4.62 -20.36
C ASP A 351 4.25 -4.32 -19.17
N LYS A 352 3.62 -3.13 -19.17
CA LYS A 352 2.74 -2.70 -18.10
C LYS A 352 1.58 -3.67 -17.90
N ILE A 353 1.45 -4.19 -16.68
CA ILE A 353 0.38 -5.12 -16.33
C ILE A 353 -0.90 -4.32 -16.03
N ILE A 354 -1.98 -4.65 -16.75
CA ILE A 354 -3.29 -4.05 -16.57
C ILE A 354 -4.39 -5.11 -16.54
N ALA A 355 -5.45 -4.83 -15.78
CA ALA A 355 -6.72 -5.51 -15.92
C ALA A 355 -7.54 -4.88 -17.04
N TYR A 356 -8.14 -5.67 -17.90
CA TYR A 356 -9.01 -5.19 -18.98
C TYR A 356 -10.26 -6.06 -19.09
N PRO A 357 -11.41 -5.48 -19.46
CA PRO A 357 -12.60 -6.27 -19.72
C PRO A 357 -12.43 -7.08 -21.02
N THR A 358 -12.81 -8.34 -21.00
CA THR A 358 -12.84 -9.20 -22.19
C THR A 358 -14.02 -8.83 -23.11
N LYS A 359 -14.25 -9.58 -24.18
CA LYS A 359 -15.42 -9.40 -25.06
C LYS A 359 -16.74 -9.44 -24.29
N ASN A 360 -16.82 -10.25 -23.24
CA ASN A 360 -17.87 -10.16 -22.24
C ASN A 360 -17.44 -9.14 -21.17
N LEU A 361 -18.02 -7.95 -21.18
CA LEU A 361 -17.68 -6.83 -20.29
C LEU A 361 -17.79 -7.17 -18.78
N ALA A 362 -18.44 -8.27 -18.43
CA ALA A 362 -18.51 -8.76 -17.05
C ALA A 362 -17.28 -9.57 -16.62
N VAL A 363 -16.44 -10.01 -17.56
CA VAL A 363 -15.24 -10.84 -17.31
C VAL A 363 -14.00 -10.00 -17.58
N TRP A 364 -13.13 -9.94 -16.60
CA TRP A 364 -11.85 -9.22 -16.66
C TRP A 364 -10.71 -10.21 -16.82
N SER A 365 -9.63 -9.80 -17.46
CA SER A 365 -8.40 -10.58 -17.56
C SER A 365 -7.19 -9.66 -17.44
N MET A 366 -6.04 -10.25 -17.09
CA MET A 366 -4.77 -9.54 -16.99
C MET A 366 -3.99 -9.63 -18.29
N ARG A 367 -3.40 -8.53 -18.72
CA ARG A 367 -2.48 -8.50 -19.87
C ARG A 367 -1.36 -7.49 -19.71
N ASN A 368 -0.29 -7.65 -20.48
CA ASN A 368 0.71 -6.61 -20.63
C ASN A 368 0.30 -5.62 -21.74
N LEU A 369 0.47 -4.32 -21.49
CA LEU A 369 0.62 -3.32 -22.51
C LEU A 369 2.12 -3.21 -22.85
N GLY A 370 2.47 -3.04 -24.14
CA GLY A 370 3.87 -3.05 -24.54
C GLY A 370 4.68 -1.90 -23.94
N SER A 371 4.27 -0.66 -24.14
CA SER A 371 4.96 0.51 -23.59
C SER A 371 3.97 1.61 -23.23
N VAL A 372 4.13 2.21 -22.05
CA VAL A 372 3.33 3.32 -21.57
C VAL A 372 4.24 4.45 -21.10
N GLU A 373 3.99 5.67 -21.57
CA GLU A 373 4.63 6.88 -21.06
C GLU A 373 3.67 7.66 -20.16
N ILE A 374 4.17 8.06 -19.00
CA ILE A 374 3.39 8.83 -18.03
C ILE A 374 4.19 10.09 -17.68
N LYS A 375 3.58 11.25 -17.92
CA LYS A 375 4.14 12.57 -17.58
C LYS A 375 3.17 13.30 -16.68
N GLY A 376 3.69 14.00 -15.68
CA GLY A 376 2.80 14.75 -14.80
C GLY A 376 3.51 15.78 -13.94
N ILE A 377 2.68 16.56 -13.27
CA ILE A 377 3.07 17.57 -12.30
C ILE A 377 2.16 17.38 -11.07
N ASP A 378 2.78 17.26 -9.91
CA ASP A 378 2.11 17.26 -8.62
C ASP A 378 2.52 18.52 -7.86
N ALA A 379 1.54 19.29 -7.39
CA ALA A 379 1.77 20.47 -6.57
C ALA A 379 0.98 20.38 -5.27
N THR A 380 1.64 20.67 -4.15
CA THR A 380 1.02 20.71 -2.82
C THR A 380 1.39 22.01 -2.14
N GLY A 381 0.40 22.69 -1.55
CA GLY A 381 0.59 23.90 -0.78
C GLY A 381 -0.08 23.80 0.59
N SER A 382 0.56 24.38 1.59
CA SER A 382 -0.02 24.52 2.94
C SER A 382 0.37 25.87 3.51
N LEU A 383 -0.59 26.55 4.13
CA LEU A 383 -0.33 27.79 4.86
C LEU A 383 -1.13 27.80 6.17
N SER A 384 -0.56 28.44 7.16
CA SER A 384 -1.20 28.70 8.44
C SER A 384 -1.28 30.22 8.64
N LEU A 385 -2.48 30.72 8.86
CA LEU A 385 -2.73 32.11 9.22
C LEU A 385 -3.07 32.20 10.71
N GLN A 386 -2.52 33.18 11.39
CA GLN A 386 -2.82 33.46 12.80
C GLN A 386 -3.23 34.94 12.98
N PRO A 387 -4.49 35.30 12.63
CA PRO A 387 -4.98 36.67 12.72
C PRO A 387 -4.96 37.23 14.14
N ARG A 388 -5.12 36.34 15.15
CA ARG A 388 -5.01 36.64 16.59
C ARG A 388 -4.33 35.45 17.28
N GLU A 389 -3.78 35.65 18.46
CA GLU A 389 -3.14 34.58 19.25
C GLU A 389 -4.06 33.38 19.48
N SER A 390 -5.36 33.64 19.66
CA SER A 390 -6.40 32.60 19.90
C SER A 390 -7.00 31.98 18.63
N ILE A 391 -6.64 32.47 17.41
CA ILE A 391 -7.25 32.01 16.17
C ILE A 391 -6.17 31.57 15.20
N ARG A 392 -6.21 30.29 14.82
CA ARG A 392 -5.35 29.73 13.78
C ARG A 392 -6.18 29.09 12.67
N ILE A 393 -5.91 29.48 11.44
CA ILE A 393 -6.58 28.99 10.24
C ILE A 393 -5.53 28.28 9.38
N ASN A 394 -5.74 27.00 9.10
CA ASN A 394 -4.84 26.23 8.26
C ASN A 394 -5.53 25.89 6.92
N PHE A 395 -4.85 26.22 5.83
CA PHE A 395 -5.27 25.86 4.49
C PHE A 395 -4.26 24.85 3.93
N SER A 396 -4.76 23.82 3.26
CA SER A 396 -3.93 22.94 2.46
C SER A 396 -4.64 22.60 1.16
N GLY A 397 -3.86 22.43 0.10
CA GLY A 397 -4.37 22.07 -1.21
C GLY A 397 -3.33 21.27 -1.97
N ASN A 398 -3.81 20.39 -2.84
CA ASN A 398 -2.99 19.67 -3.78
C ASN A 398 -3.62 19.70 -5.16
N TYR A 399 -2.76 19.71 -6.17
CA TYR A 399 -3.12 19.63 -7.56
C TYR A 399 -2.27 18.58 -8.25
N THR A 400 -2.88 17.69 -9.00
CA THR A 400 -2.20 16.70 -9.84
C THR A 400 -2.67 16.85 -11.28
N TYR A 401 -1.73 16.98 -12.19
CA TYR A 401 -1.93 16.80 -13.63
C TYR A 401 -1.14 15.58 -14.08
N GLN A 402 -1.81 14.64 -14.76
CA GLN A 402 -1.18 13.45 -15.31
C GLN A 402 -1.67 13.18 -16.73
N ARG A 403 -0.73 12.88 -17.61
CA ARG A 403 -1.00 12.33 -18.95
C ARG A 403 -0.35 10.96 -19.02
N ALA A 404 -1.14 9.92 -19.30
CA ALA A 404 -0.68 8.57 -19.61
C ALA A 404 -0.99 8.25 -21.07
N LEU A 405 -0.01 7.74 -21.81
CA LEU A 405 -0.12 7.42 -23.23
C LEU A 405 0.40 6.01 -23.48
N ASP A 406 -0.40 5.18 -24.13
CA ASP A 406 0.06 3.92 -24.68
C ASP A 406 0.85 4.22 -25.97
N VAL A 407 2.14 3.86 -25.95
CA VAL A 407 3.09 4.08 -27.07
C VAL A 407 3.62 2.74 -27.60
N THR A 408 2.87 1.66 -27.41
CA THR A 408 3.25 0.32 -27.89
C THR A 408 3.45 0.29 -29.40
N THR A 409 2.58 1.00 -30.14
CA THR A 409 2.67 1.20 -31.60
C THR A 409 2.66 2.70 -31.88
N PRO A 410 3.82 3.37 -31.96
CA PRO A 410 3.91 4.84 -32.00
C PRO A 410 3.08 5.51 -33.10
N ASP A 411 2.93 4.86 -34.25
CA ASP A 411 2.27 5.42 -35.44
C ASP A 411 0.79 5.00 -35.59
N ALA A 412 0.25 4.25 -34.63
CA ALA A 412 -1.14 3.83 -34.72
C ALA A 412 -2.09 4.94 -34.27
N SER A 413 -3.10 5.21 -35.10
CA SER A 413 -4.22 6.12 -34.77
C SER A 413 -5.02 5.69 -33.53
N SER A 414 -4.76 4.47 -33.02
CA SER A 414 -5.34 3.87 -31.82
C SER A 414 -4.62 4.21 -30.51
N ASN A 415 -3.53 4.99 -30.53
CA ASN A 415 -2.84 5.40 -29.31
C ASN A 415 -3.78 6.22 -28.41
N LYS A 416 -4.31 5.58 -27.38
CA LYS A 416 -5.22 6.21 -26.42
C LYS A 416 -4.44 6.96 -25.36
N SER A 417 -4.70 8.25 -25.25
CA SER A 417 -4.16 9.10 -24.20
C SER A 417 -5.21 9.28 -23.10
N THR A 418 -4.81 9.11 -21.87
CA THR A 418 -5.66 9.40 -20.71
C THR A 418 -5.10 10.61 -19.98
N TYR A 419 -5.92 11.65 -19.87
CA TYR A 419 -5.63 12.85 -19.09
C TYR A 419 -6.36 12.79 -17.76
N LYS A 420 -5.69 13.17 -16.69
CA LYS A 420 -6.31 13.29 -15.39
C LYS A 420 -5.90 14.62 -14.75
N HIS A 421 -6.89 15.40 -14.38
CA HIS A 421 -6.76 16.57 -13.52
C HIS A 421 -7.43 16.26 -12.18
N GLN A 422 -6.75 16.51 -11.10
CA GLN A 422 -7.30 16.33 -9.77
C GLN A 422 -6.88 17.48 -8.87
N ILE A 423 -7.88 18.10 -8.24
CA ILE A 423 -7.69 19.17 -7.24
C ILE A 423 -8.32 18.69 -5.95
N ALA A 424 -7.59 18.75 -4.85
CA ALA A 424 -8.13 18.58 -3.51
C ALA A 424 -7.61 19.70 -2.61
N TYR A 425 -8.49 20.20 -1.75
CA TYR A 425 -8.16 21.24 -0.77
C TYR A 425 -8.77 20.90 0.58
N THR A 426 -8.15 21.41 1.65
CA THR A 426 -8.65 21.30 3.00
C THR A 426 -8.43 22.64 3.71
N CYS A 427 -9.46 23.11 4.41
CA CYS A 427 -9.38 24.26 5.29
C CYS A 427 -9.79 23.83 6.69
N LEU A 428 -8.92 24.06 7.69
CA LEU A 428 -9.17 23.78 9.10
C LEU A 428 -9.03 25.06 9.91
N LEU A 429 -10.07 25.38 10.66
CA LEU A 429 -10.08 26.49 11.60
C LEU A 429 -9.92 25.94 13.02
N TYR A 430 -8.91 26.42 13.74
CA TYR A 430 -8.71 26.13 15.15
C TYR A 430 -8.89 27.43 15.96
N THR A 431 -9.70 27.34 17.01
CA THR A 431 -9.81 28.36 18.04
C THR A 431 -9.28 27.77 19.34
N SER A 432 -8.33 28.42 20.00
CA SER A 432 -7.94 28.04 21.35
C SER A 432 -8.96 28.68 22.34
N PRO A 433 -9.43 27.95 23.35
CA PRO A 433 -10.20 28.59 24.43
C PRO A 433 -9.30 29.62 25.12
N SER A 434 -9.86 30.79 25.35
CA SER A 434 -9.24 31.89 26.07
C SER A 434 -9.11 31.57 27.55
#